data_5be8973598bd37718e852a702ef89162
#
_entry.id   5be8973598bd37718e852a702ef89162
#
_cell.length_a   1.000
_cell.length_b   1.000
_cell.length_c   1.000
_cell.angle_alpha   90.00
_cell.angle_beta   90.00
_cell.angle_gamma   90.00
#
_symmetry.space_group_name_H-M   'P 1'
#
loop_
_entity.id
_entity.type
_entity.pdbx_description
1 polymer ?
#
loop_
_entity_poly.entity_id
_entity_poly.type
_entity_poly.pdbx_seq_one_letter_code
_entity_poly.pdbx_strand_id
1 'polypeptide(L)'
;MAGQNRSASRKQSGKIAFCGMMVALSVALMLTGGLIPIATYCAPMISGVLLLPILLEYGKKTAWMGYLATALIVLILGIDKEAAFFYIFLGYYPIIKWSIDKLHQKPMRVLLKLLLFNGAVVAMYAVLGFVLHMDAVVEEFTEMGMWMLAAFIILLDICLFMYDRLLVPMTVLYANKLRPRLRFLIQ
;
A
#
# COMPACT_ATOMS: atom_id res chain seq x y z
N MET A 1 38.46 5.83 16.56
CA MET A 1 37.35 4.87 16.59
C MET A 1 36.03 5.46 17.14
N ALA A 2 36.01 6.41 18.07
CA ALA A 2 34.76 7.00 18.62
C ALA A 2 33.95 7.85 17.63
N GLY A 3 34.58 8.51 16.64
CA GLY A 3 33.90 9.36 15.66
C GLY A 3 33.08 8.57 14.62
N GLN A 4 33.57 7.39 14.21
CA GLN A 4 32.88 6.53 13.24
C GLN A 4 31.57 5.92 13.83
N ASN A 5 31.57 5.55 15.10
CA ASN A 5 30.39 5.03 15.78
C ASN A 5 29.30 6.08 15.93
N ARG A 6 29.65 7.35 16.20
CA ARG A 6 28.67 8.44 16.33
C ARG A 6 28.01 8.77 14.98
N SER A 7 28.75 8.76 13.88
CA SER A 7 28.18 9.03 12.54
C SER A 7 27.25 7.91 12.07
N ALA A 8 27.60 6.65 12.35
CA ALA A 8 26.76 5.49 12.03
C ALA A 8 25.44 5.50 12.84
N SER A 9 25.53 5.79 14.14
CA SER A 9 24.37 5.92 15.02
C SER A 9 23.41 7.04 14.56
N ARG A 10 23.95 8.19 14.18
CA ARG A 10 23.15 9.33 13.69
C ARG A 10 22.41 8.99 12.39
N LYS A 11 23.06 8.32 11.45
CA LYS A 11 22.43 7.86 10.19
C LYS A 11 21.32 6.84 10.46
N GLN A 12 21.52 5.94 11.39
CA GLN A 12 20.51 4.95 11.77
C GLN A 12 19.31 5.60 12.44
N SER A 13 19.52 6.59 13.32
CA SER A 13 18.45 7.36 13.95
C SER A 13 17.65 8.16 12.92
N GLY A 14 18.29 8.80 11.95
CA GLY A 14 17.61 9.51 10.85
C GLY A 14 16.75 8.56 9.99
N LYS A 15 17.27 7.36 9.69
CA LYS A 15 16.52 6.33 8.97
C LYS A 15 15.25 5.92 9.73
N ILE A 16 15.37 5.65 11.03
CA ILE A 16 14.24 5.24 11.87
C ILE A 16 13.21 6.36 11.97
N ALA A 17 13.67 7.60 12.20
CA ALA A 17 12.79 8.77 12.27
C ALA A 17 12.02 8.99 10.97
N PHE A 18 12.69 8.91 9.82
CA PHE A 18 12.05 9.06 8.51
C PHE A 18 11.01 7.95 8.24
N CYS A 19 11.38 6.69 8.50
CA CYS A 19 10.45 5.57 8.32
C CYS A 19 9.25 5.69 9.28
N GLY A 20 9.48 6.05 10.54
CA GLY A 20 8.42 6.28 11.52
C GLY A 20 7.46 7.39 11.10
N MET A 21 7.98 8.50 10.56
CA MET A 21 7.16 9.60 10.04
C MET A 21 6.29 9.15 8.86
N MET A 22 6.84 8.37 7.91
CA MET A 22 6.07 7.84 6.78
C MET A 22 5.00 6.85 7.23
N VAL A 23 5.31 5.97 8.17
CA VAL A 23 4.36 5.03 8.77
C VAL A 23 3.26 5.78 9.51
N ALA A 24 3.60 6.77 10.33
CA ALA A 24 2.61 7.58 11.05
C ALA A 24 1.67 8.33 10.10
N LEU A 25 2.21 8.89 9.02
CA LEU A 25 1.41 9.57 8.00
C LEU A 25 0.47 8.58 7.27
N SER A 26 0.96 7.37 6.97
CA SER A 26 0.15 6.29 6.38
C SER A 26 -1.00 5.88 7.30
N VAL A 27 -0.72 5.70 8.59
CA VAL A 27 -1.73 5.37 9.60
C VAL A 27 -2.75 6.50 9.75
N ALA A 28 -2.31 7.75 9.86
CA ALA A 28 -3.19 8.91 9.96
C ALA A 28 -4.13 9.02 8.75
N LEU A 29 -3.60 8.79 7.54
CA LEU A 29 -4.39 8.79 6.31
C LEU A 29 -5.45 7.68 6.32
N MET A 30 -5.08 6.48 6.77
CA MET A 30 -6.01 5.35 6.88
C MET A 30 -7.12 5.63 7.89
N LEU A 31 -6.79 6.17 9.07
CA LEU A 31 -7.77 6.51 10.11
C LEU A 31 -8.74 7.60 9.66
N THR A 32 -8.24 8.65 8.99
CA THR A 32 -9.09 9.72 8.45
C THR A 32 -9.92 9.24 7.25
N GLY A 33 -9.36 8.36 6.42
CA GLY A 33 -10.05 7.74 5.29
C GLY A 33 -11.24 6.87 5.73
N GLY A 34 -11.10 6.11 6.81
CA GLY A 34 -12.18 5.27 7.35
C GLY A 34 -13.41 6.04 7.87
N LEU A 35 -13.34 7.37 7.96
CA LEU A 35 -14.49 8.22 8.30
C LEU A 35 -15.35 8.58 7.07
N ILE A 36 -14.86 8.35 5.87
CA ILE A 36 -15.53 8.73 4.62
C ILE A 36 -15.74 7.46 3.78
N PRO A 37 -17.00 7.04 3.52
CA PRO A 37 -17.29 5.77 2.82
C PRO A 37 -16.56 5.60 1.47
N ILE A 38 -16.41 6.67 0.69
CA ILE A 38 -15.69 6.64 -0.60
C ILE A 38 -14.19 6.45 -0.42
N ALA A 39 -13.64 6.83 0.72
CA ALA A 39 -12.21 6.76 0.98
C ALA A 39 -11.73 5.38 1.45
N THR A 40 -12.62 4.44 1.76
CA THR A 40 -12.30 3.06 2.18
C THR A 40 -11.32 2.37 1.23
N TYR A 41 -11.46 2.58 -0.07
CA TYR A 41 -10.54 2.02 -1.09
C TYR A 41 -9.41 2.97 -1.47
N CYS A 42 -9.66 4.28 -1.47
CA CYS A 42 -8.66 5.28 -1.85
C CYS A 42 -7.57 5.47 -0.79
N ALA A 43 -7.95 5.49 0.49
CA ALA A 43 -7.00 5.70 1.59
C ALA A 43 -5.91 4.63 1.67
N PRO A 44 -6.21 3.31 1.55
CA PRO A 44 -5.18 2.28 1.48
C PRO A 44 -4.23 2.42 0.29
N MET A 45 -4.76 2.79 -0.89
CA MET A 45 -3.95 3.00 -2.09
C MET A 45 -2.97 4.17 -1.90
N ILE A 46 -3.43 5.31 -1.41
CA ILE A 46 -2.59 6.48 -1.16
C ILE A 46 -1.58 6.18 -0.04
N SER A 47 -2.01 5.48 1.02
CA SER A 47 -1.13 5.01 2.08
C SER A 47 -0.01 4.10 1.54
N GLY A 48 -0.32 3.23 0.58
CA GLY A 48 0.68 2.44 -0.15
C GLY A 48 1.71 3.29 -0.90
N VAL A 49 1.29 4.42 -1.50
CA VAL A 49 2.22 5.37 -2.16
C VAL A 49 3.24 5.94 -1.19
N LEU A 50 2.89 6.14 0.09
CA LEU A 50 3.81 6.63 1.12
C LEU A 50 4.95 5.65 1.46
N LEU A 51 4.87 4.40 0.99
CA LEU A 51 5.99 3.45 1.07
C LEU A 51 7.08 3.71 0.01
N LEU A 52 6.77 4.44 -1.08
CA LEU A 52 7.74 4.73 -2.15
C LEU A 52 8.98 5.49 -1.64
N PRO A 53 8.86 6.55 -0.81
CA PRO A 53 10.01 7.19 -0.20
C PRO A 53 10.92 6.23 0.56
N ILE A 54 10.33 5.35 1.37
CA ILE A 54 11.09 4.34 2.13
C ILE A 54 11.79 3.36 1.18
N LEU A 55 11.07 2.93 0.13
CA LEU A 55 11.58 2.01 -0.87
C LEU A 55 12.78 2.58 -1.63
N LEU A 56 12.70 3.85 -2.02
CA LEU A 56 13.72 4.54 -2.82
C LEU A 56 14.98 4.88 -2.01
N GLU A 57 14.82 5.28 -0.73
CA GLU A 57 15.94 5.70 0.11
C GLU A 57 16.61 4.52 0.83
N TYR A 58 15.82 3.57 1.32
CA TYR A 58 16.33 2.51 2.21
C TYR A 58 16.11 1.09 1.68
N GLY A 59 15.51 0.97 0.49
CA GLY A 59 15.36 -0.29 -0.23
C GLY A 59 14.20 -1.16 0.26
N LYS A 60 14.03 -2.30 -0.41
CA LYS A 60 12.87 -3.18 -0.26
C LYS A 60 12.67 -3.71 1.16
N LYS A 61 13.73 -4.14 1.84
CA LYS A 61 13.63 -4.71 3.20
C LYS A 61 13.00 -3.72 4.17
N THR A 62 13.44 -2.46 4.13
CA THR A 62 12.92 -1.40 5.00
C THR A 62 11.48 -1.02 4.63
N ALA A 63 11.16 -1.00 3.32
CA ALA A 63 9.79 -0.75 2.86
C ALA A 63 8.82 -1.85 3.32
N TRP A 64 9.21 -3.12 3.31
CA TRP A 64 8.44 -4.22 3.87
C TRP A 64 8.20 -4.07 5.36
N MET A 65 9.22 -3.64 6.13
CA MET A 65 9.05 -3.35 7.57
C MET A 65 8.07 -2.21 7.80
N GLY A 66 8.15 -1.14 7.00
CA GLY A 66 7.20 -0.02 7.06
C GLY A 66 5.77 -0.45 6.72
N TYR A 67 5.61 -1.26 5.68
CA TYR A 67 4.32 -1.84 5.32
C TYR A 67 3.72 -2.68 6.45
N LEU A 68 4.50 -3.62 7.03
CA LEU A 68 4.04 -4.47 8.13
C LEU A 68 3.68 -3.65 9.37
N ALA A 69 4.49 -2.64 9.71
CA ALA A 69 4.19 -1.75 10.83
C ALA A 69 2.87 -1.00 10.63
N THR A 70 2.66 -0.42 9.45
CA THR A 70 1.38 0.25 9.11
C THR A 70 0.22 -0.73 9.15
N ALA A 71 0.35 -1.91 8.54
CA ALA A 71 -0.70 -2.93 8.50
C ALA A 71 -1.13 -3.37 9.91
N LEU A 72 -0.16 -3.64 10.80
CA LEU A 72 -0.45 -4.04 12.18
C LEU A 72 -1.13 -2.93 12.98
N ILE A 73 -0.63 -1.69 12.87
CA ILE A 73 -1.21 -0.56 13.60
C ILE A 73 -2.64 -0.30 13.12
N VAL A 74 -2.89 -0.29 11.81
CA VAL A 74 -4.22 -0.04 11.25
C VAL A 74 -5.18 -1.18 11.57
N LEU A 75 -4.72 -2.43 11.60
CA LEU A 75 -5.55 -3.57 11.99
C LEU A 75 -6.04 -3.45 13.44
N ILE A 76 -5.18 -2.95 14.34
CA ILE A 76 -5.50 -2.79 15.77
C ILE A 76 -6.35 -1.54 16.01
N LEU A 77 -6.00 -0.41 15.40
CA LEU A 77 -6.63 0.89 15.62
C LEU A 77 -7.72 1.23 14.60
N GLY A 78 -7.78 0.51 13.47
CA GLY A 78 -8.63 0.83 12.34
C GLY A 78 -10.11 0.86 12.69
N ILE A 79 -10.75 1.99 12.40
CA ILE A 79 -12.19 2.19 12.53
C ILE A 79 -12.91 1.38 11.44
N ASP A 80 -12.32 1.35 10.25
CA ASP A 80 -12.79 0.62 9.07
C ASP A 80 -11.93 -0.64 8.86
N LYS A 81 -12.49 -1.79 9.20
CA LYS A 81 -11.81 -3.08 9.04
C LYS A 81 -11.62 -3.45 7.58
N GLU A 82 -12.57 -3.11 6.71
CA GLU A 82 -12.47 -3.37 5.28
C GLU A 82 -11.27 -2.63 4.67
N ALA A 83 -11.11 -1.33 4.97
CA ALA A 83 -9.95 -0.55 4.56
C ALA A 83 -8.64 -1.13 5.10
N ALA A 84 -8.62 -1.62 6.34
CA ALA A 84 -7.44 -2.26 6.94
C ALA A 84 -7.05 -3.53 6.18
N PHE A 85 -8.01 -4.40 5.87
CA PHE A 85 -7.78 -5.60 5.08
C PHE A 85 -7.39 -5.27 3.63
N PHE A 86 -8.02 -4.27 3.03
CA PHE A 86 -7.62 -3.79 1.69
C PHE A 86 -6.15 -3.35 1.67
N TYR A 87 -5.69 -2.66 2.70
CA TYR A 87 -4.28 -2.30 2.83
C TYR A 87 -3.37 -3.52 3.01
N ILE A 88 -3.78 -4.50 3.82
CA ILE A 88 -3.02 -5.75 4.04
C ILE A 88 -2.84 -6.51 2.73
N PHE A 89 -3.88 -6.63 1.91
CA PHE A 89 -3.82 -7.39 0.67
C PHE A 89 -3.25 -6.63 -0.53
N LEU A 90 -3.31 -5.30 -0.54
CA LEU A 90 -2.94 -4.49 -1.70
C LEU A 90 -1.90 -3.39 -1.42
N GLY A 91 -1.73 -2.97 -0.16
CA GLY A 91 -0.79 -1.90 0.22
C GLY A 91 0.68 -2.19 -0.08
N TYR A 92 1.05 -3.47 -0.20
CA TYR A 92 2.41 -3.87 -0.58
C TYR A 92 2.71 -3.74 -2.09
N TYR A 93 1.68 -3.50 -2.92
CA TYR A 93 1.81 -3.44 -4.37
C TYR A 93 2.94 -2.52 -4.87
N PRO A 94 3.14 -1.28 -4.34
CA PRO A 94 4.24 -0.42 -4.75
C PRO A 94 5.62 -1.03 -4.57
N ILE A 95 5.80 -1.92 -3.59
CA ILE A 95 7.08 -2.60 -3.32
C ILE A 95 7.35 -3.68 -4.38
N ILE A 96 6.31 -4.41 -4.80
CA ILE A 96 6.42 -5.53 -5.74
C ILE A 96 6.40 -5.06 -7.19
N LYS A 97 5.67 -3.98 -7.49
CA LYS A 97 5.53 -3.43 -8.85
C LYS A 97 6.85 -3.40 -9.64
N TRP A 98 7.90 -2.84 -9.05
CA TRP A 98 9.20 -2.72 -9.70
C TRP A 98 9.87 -4.08 -9.99
N SER A 99 9.50 -5.12 -9.25
CA SER A 99 9.98 -6.48 -9.52
C SER A 99 9.22 -7.10 -10.69
N ILE A 100 7.92 -6.87 -10.77
CA ILE A 100 7.06 -7.33 -11.86
C ILE A 100 7.43 -6.61 -13.16
N ASP A 101 7.70 -5.30 -13.09
CA ASP A 101 8.04 -4.49 -14.26
C ASP A 101 9.39 -4.84 -14.89
N LYS A 102 10.24 -5.59 -14.19
CA LYS A 102 11.49 -6.16 -14.73
C LYS A 102 11.27 -7.36 -15.67
N LEU A 103 10.08 -7.96 -15.69
CA LEU A 103 9.79 -9.06 -16.61
C LEU A 103 9.85 -8.57 -18.07
N HIS A 104 10.49 -9.37 -18.91
CA HIS A 104 10.78 -9.01 -20.31
C HIS A 104 9.53 -8.97 -21.19
N GLN A 105 8.55 -9.82 -20.90
CA GLN A 105 7.32 -9.98 -21.70
C GLN A 105 6.20 -9.08 -21.20
N LYS A 106 5.75 -8.13 -22.03
CA LYS A 106 4.65 -7.21 -21.71
C LYS A 106 3.34 -7.94 -21.33
N PRO A 107 2.85 -8.96 -22.07
CA PRO A 107 1.60 -9.63 -21.73
C PRO A 107 1.70 -10.39 -20.40
N MET A 108 2.83 -11.04 -20.12
CA MET A 108 3.07 -11.75 -18.86
C MET A 108 3.02 -10.79 -17.66
N ARG A 109 3.55 -9.58 -17.81
CA ARG A 109 3.53 -8.53 -16.79
C ARG A 109 2.11 -8.10 -16.44
N VAL A 110 1.28 -7.85 -17.47
CA VAL A 110 -0.13 -7.47 -17.29
C VAL A 110 -0.90 -8.61 -16.64
N LEU A 111 -0.75 -9.83 -17.15
CA LEU A 111 -1.40 -11.00 -16.58
C LEU A 111 -1.05 -11.22 -15.11
N LEU A 112 0.23 -11.10 -14.76
CA LEU A 112 0.68 -11.27 -13.38
C LEU A 112 0.11 -10.19 -12.45
N LYS A 113 0.00 -8.94 -12.91
CA LYS A 113 -0.61 -7.84 -12.15
C LYS A 113 -2.10 -8.10 -11.91
N LEU A 114 -2.83 -8.50 -12.96
CA LEU A 114 -4.25 -8.85 -12.85
C LEU A 114 -4.48 -10.03 -11.90
N LEU A 115 -3.70 -11.09 -12.06
CA LEU A 115 -3.84 -12.30 -11.24
C LEU A 115 -3.51 -12.00 -9.76
N LEU A 116 -2.48 -11.20 -9.50
CA LEU A 116 -2.09 -10.81 -8.16
C LEU A 116 -3.18 -9.93 -7.51
N PHE A 117 -3.74 -8.99 -8.26
CA PHE A 117 -4.75 -8.07 -7.75
C PHE A 117 -6.08 -8.79 -7.50
N ASN A 118 -6.61 -9.48 -8.50
CA ASN A 118 -7.87 -10.23 -8.36
C ASN A 118 -7.75 -11.32 -7.29
N GLY A 119 -6.61 -12.03 -7.24
CA GLY A 119 -6.33 -13.00 -6.20
C GLY A 119 -6.30 -12.39 -4.80
N ALA A 120 -5.72 -11.20 -4.64
CA ALA A 120 -5.69 -10.47 -3.38
C ALA A 120 -7.11 -10.02 -2.96
N VAL A 121 -7.92 -9.52 -3.90
CA VAL A 121 -9.31 -9.11 -3.65
C VAL A 121 -10.16 -10.32 -3.23
N VAL A 122 -10.09 -11.42 -3.97
CA VAL A 122 -10.82 -12.66 -3.63
C VAL A 122 -10.39 -13.18 -2.26
N ALA A 123 -9.07 -13.21 -1.98
CA ALA A 123 -8.56 -13.65 -0.67
C ALA A 123 -9.02 -12.72 0.46
N MET A 124 -9.04 -11.40 0.23
CA MET A 124 -9.53 -10.42 1.19
C MET A 124 -10.99 -10.68 1.56
N TYR A 125 -11.87 -10.77 0.57
CA TYR A 125 -13.30 -11.00 0.82
C TYR A 125 -13.58 -12.39 1.39
N ALA A 126 -12.80 -13.41 1.02
CA ALA A 126 -12.87 -14.71 1.64
C ALA A 126 -12.54 -14.65 3.13
N VAL A 127 -11.51 -13.89 3.53
CA VAL A 127 -11.15 -13.70 4.94
C VAL A 127 -12.24 -12.90 5.67
N LEU A 128 -12.76 -11.83 5.09
CA LEU A 128 -13.83 -11.03 5.70
C LEU A 128 -15.10 -11.84 5.91
N GLY A 129 -15.52 -12.64 4.93
CA GLY A 129 -16.74 -13.45 5.01
C GLY A 129 -16.57 -14.70 5.90
N PHE A 130 -15.55 -15.53 5.63
CA PHE A 130 -15.42 -16.84 6.31
C PHE A 130 -14.71 -16.79 7.67
N VAL A 131 -13.75 -15.88 7.86
CA VAL A 131 -12.96 -15.83 9.11
C VAL A 131 -13.55 -14.82 10.08
N LEU A 132 -13.94 -13.65 9.62
CA LEU A 132 -14.49 -12.57 10.46
C LEU A 132 -16.01 -12.62 10.59
N HIS A 133 -16.68 -13.51 9.85
CA HIS A 133 -18.15 -13.67 9.86
C HIS A 133 -18.86 -12.31 9.71
N MET A 134 -18.38 -11.47 8.79
CA MET A 134 -19.04 -10.21 8.48
C MET A 134 -20.20 -10.47 7.52
N ASP A 135 -21.36 -10.88 8.08
CA ASP A 135 -22.53 -11.26 7.30
C ASP A 135 -22.97 -10.19 6.32
N ALA A 136 -22.83 -8.91 6.67
CA ALA A 136 -23.14 -7.78 5.79
C ALA A 136 -22.36 -7.83 4.45
N VAL A 137 -21.08 -8.23 4.49
CA VAL A 137 -20.26 -8.35 3.29
C VAL A 137 -20.72 -9.54 2.44
N VAL A 138 -21.06 -10.65 3.08
CA VAL A 138 -21.56 -11.85 2.38
C VAL A 138 -22.92 -11.59 1.75
N GLU A 139 -23.82 -10.91 2.46
CA GLU A 139 -25.14 -10.53 1.95
C GLU A 139 -25.03 -9.60 0.74
N GLU A 140 -24.16 -8.58 0.81
CA GLU A 140 -23.93 -7.64 -0.30
C GLU A 140 -23.49 -8.38 -1.59
N PHE A 141 -22.60 -9.37 -1.47
CA PHE A 141 -22.16 -10.16 -2.62
C PHE A 141 -23.20 -11.15 -3.12
N THR A 142 -24.01 -11.72 -2.23
CA THR A 142 -25.08 -12.67 -2.63
C THR A 142 -26.25 -11.97 -3.28
N GLU A 143 -26.54 -10.74 -2.91
CA GLU A 143 -27.59 -9.90 -3.52
C GLU A 143 -27.12 -9.29 -4.85
N MET A 144 -25.81 -9.14 -5.07
CA MET A 144 -25.27 -8.70 -6.35
C MET A 144 -25.55 -9.72 -7.45
N GLY A 145 -26.33 -9.30 -8.46
CA GLY A 145 -26.48 -10.11 -9.67
C GLY A 145 -25.14 -10.30 -10.41
N MET A 146 -25.02 -11.40 -11.15
CA MET A 146 -23.78 -11.75 -11.88
C MET A 146 -23.23 -10.62 -12.77
N TRP A 147 -24.09 -9.83 -13.39
CA TRP A 147 -23.69 -8.67 -14.20
C TRP A 147 -23.09 -7.54 -13.37
N MET A 148 -23.63 -7.32 -12.18
CA MET A 148 -23.15 -6.28 -11.27
C MET A 148 -21.79 -6.67 -10.67
N LEU A 149 -21.60 -7.96 -10.34
CA LEU A 149 -20.31 -8.51 -9.90
C LEU A 149 -19.25 -8.36 -11.00
N ALA A 150 -19.59 -8.71 -12.25
CA ALA A 150 -18.67 -8.54 -13.38
C ALA A 150 -18.29 -7.08 -13.60
N ALA A 151 -19.26 -6.17 -13.53
CA ALA A 151 -19.00 -4.72 -13.63
C ALA A 151 -18.09 -4.22 -12.50
N PHE A 152 -18.29 -4.71 -11.27
CA PHE A 152 -17.45 -4.38 -10.11
C PHE A 152 -16.00 -4.84 -10.31
N ILE A 153 -15.77 -6.06 -10.77
CA ILE A 153 -14.42 -6.58 -11.04
C ILE A 153 -13.72 -5.75 -12.13
N ILE A 154 -14.44 -5.43 -13.22
CA ILE A 154 -13.89 -4.59 -14.30
C ILE A 154 -13.52 -3.20 -13.76
N LEU A 155 -14.37 -2.60 -12.94
CA LEU A 155 -14.09 -1.30 -12.31
C LEU A 155 -12.83 -1.35 -11.42
N LEU A 156 -12.69 -2.40 -10.61
CA LEU A 156 -11.51 -2.62 -9.78
C LEU A 156 -10.23 -2.78 -10.62
N ASP A 157 -10.30 -3.51 -11.73
CA ASP A 157 -9.18 -3.66 -12.66
C ASP A 157 -8.77 -2.34 -13.31
N ILE A 158 -9.75 -1.51 -13.70
CA ILE A 158 -9.49 -0.16 -14.22
C ILE A 158 -8.78 0.68 -13.14
N CYS A 159 -9.26 0.66 -11.91
CA CYS A 159 -8.62 1.35 -10.78
C CYS A 159 -7.18 0.87 -10.55
N LEU A 160 -6.92 -0.45 -10.65
CA LEU A 160 -5.58 -1.00 -10.57
C LEU A 160 -4.66 -0.44 -11.66
N PHE A 161 -5.12 -0.42 -12.91
CA PHE A 161 -4.32 0.13 -14.00
C PHE A 161 -4.04 1.62 -13.83
N MET A 162 -5.00 2.38 -13.39
CA MET A 162 -4.80 3.80 -13.04
C MET A 162 -3.79 3.95 -11.91
N TYR A 163 -3.92 3.17 -10.86
CA TYR A 163 -2.99 3.16 -9.73
C TYR A 163 -1.57 2.78 -10.16
N ASP A 164 -1.43 1.72 -10.96
CA ASP A 164 -0.13 1.29 -11.49
C ASP A 164 0.55 2.41 -12.31
N ARG A 165 -0.22 3.11 -13.14
CA ARG A 165 0.29 4.26 -13.90
C ARG A 165 0.66 5.44 -13.02
N LEU A 166 -0.10 5.70 -11.97
CA LEU A 166 0.11 6.81 -11.05
C LEU A 166 1.38 6.63 -10.18
N LEU A 167 1.79 5.41 -9.90
CA LEU A 167 3.01 5.15 -9.13
C LEU A 167 4.29 5.65 -9.83
N VAL A 168 4.32 5.69 -11.16
CA VAL A 168 5.48 6.16 -11.93
C VAL A 168 5.70 7.67 -11.74
N PRO A 169 4.74 8.56 -12.04
CA PRO A 169 4.91 9.99 -11.80
C PRO A 169 5.10 10.34 -10.32
N MET A 170 4.49 9.57 -9.39
CA MET A 170 4.72 9.77 -7.95
C MET A 170 6.18 9.51 -7.57
N THR A 171 6.80 8.48 -8.14
CA THR A 171 8.23 8.20 -7.94
C THR A 171 9.11 9.35 -8.47
N VAL A 172 8.79 9.87 -9.66
CA VAL A 172 9.51 11.00 -10.26
C VAL A 172 9.30 12.28 -9.44
N LEU A 173 8.08 12.53 -8.99
CA LEU A 173 7.74 13.67 -8.13
C LEU A 173 8.53 13.64 -6.83
N TYR A 174 8.59 12.47 -6.19
CA TYR A 174 9.39 12.27 -4.98
C TYR A 174 10.87 12.56 -5.27
N ALA A 175 11.45 11.93 -6.28
CA ALA A 175 12.86 12.06 -6.62
C ALA A 175 13.27 13.52 -6.92
N ASN A 176 12.43 14.27 -7.65
CA ASN A 176 12.76 15.61 -8.14
C ASN A 176 12.38 16.73 -7.16
N LYS A 177 11.25 16.61 -6.45
CA LYS A 177 10.73 17.69 -5.58
C LYS A 177 10.90 17.43 -4.10
N LEU A 178 10.59 16.23 -3.64
CA LEU A 178 10.52 15.93 -2.20
C LEU A 178 11.88 15.52 -1.64
N ARG A 179 12.63 14.70 -2.37
CA ARG A 179 13.95 14.24 -1.97
C ARG A 179 14.92 15.38 -1.61
N PRO A 180 15.10 16.44 -2.43
CA PRO A 180 16.01 17.53 -2.09
C PRO A 180 15.57 18.29 -0.82
N ARG A 181 14.25 18.40 -0.57
CA ARG A 181 13.70 19.08 0.62
C ARG A 181 13.84 18.25 1.89
N LEU A 182 13.79 16.93 1.78
CA LEU A 182 13.89 15.99 2.92
C LEU A 182 15.34 15.55 3.18
N ARG A 183 16.31 16.05 2.44
CA ARG A 183 17.70 15.63 2.52
C ARG A 183 18.31 15.82 3.92
N PHE A 184 17.83 16.82 4.68
CA PHE A 184 18.27 17.06 6.05
C PHE A 184 17.80 15.98 7.05
N LEU A 185 16.72 15.25 6.74
CA LEU A 185 16.21 14.12 7.54
C LEU A 185 16.84 12.78 7.17
N ILE A 186 17.37 12.68 5.94
CA ILE A 186 17.89 11.44 5.37
C ILE A 186 19.40 11.27 5.65
N GLN A 187 20.12 12.38 5.89
CA GLN A 187 21.55 12.41 6.24
C GLN A 187 21.79 12.31 7.74
#